data_878078397aaca76466e3798436863714
#
_entry.id   878078397aaca76466e3798436863714
#
_cell.length_a   1.000
_cell.length_b   1.000
_cell.length_c   1.000
_cell.angle_alpha   90.00
_cell.angle_beta   90.00
_cell.angle_gamma   90.00
#
_symmetry.space_group_name_H-M   'P 1'
#
loop_
_entity.id
_entity.type
_entity.pdbx_description
1 polymer ?
#
loop_
_entity_poly.entity_id
_entity_poly.type
_entity_poly.pdbx_seq_one_letter_code
_entity_poly.pdbx_strand_id
1 'polypeptide(L)'
;DTTIRTITITMSNDFEDEMEFLNEEGEVEVEIELSPSSDLALPSDSLPKQIYLLPLSERPFFPAQTQPLLMNGQPWMDTVRKIGDTDQHMVGLFMTQPHESEFAAPDDYVEIGTIARMHHPMKQEGKIQFIAEGMQRARIVRWISETPPYRVEVEYLKQTSPGKKSETKAYAMAIINTLRELIPLNPLYGEELRFFLDRFSPNEPSALTDFAASLTTATPEELQKVLETLNIRRRMQQVLQLLKKDLEVAKLQSKIRDNVEDKMDDQQRKFFLKEQ
;
A
#
# COMPACT_ATOMS: atom_id res chain seq x y z
N ASP A 1 -13.79 21.19 -11.27
CA ASP A 1 -14.02 20.19 -12.32
C ASP A 1 -13.40 18.88 -11.88
N THR A 2 -14.23 18.00 -11.35
CA THR A 2 -13.85 16.66 -10.89
C THR A 2 -13.79 15.77 -12.12
N THR A 3 -12.61 15.34 -12.53
CA THR A 3 -12.46 14.43 -13.67
C THR A 3 -12.62 13.00 -13.17
N ILE A 4 -13.75 12.40 -13.44
CA ILE A 4 -14.05 10.99 -13.24
C ILE A 4 -13.39 10.21 -14.37
N ARG A 5 -12.60 9.19 -14.05
CA ARG A 5 -12.09 8.22 -15.04
C ARG A 5 -12.46 6.81 -14.59
N THR A 6 -13.08 6.11 -15.49
CA THR A 6 -13.48 4.72 -15.40
C THR A 6 -12.28 3.84 -15.71
N ILE A 7 -11.97 2.89 -14.83
CA ILE A 7 -11.03 1.80 -15.10
C ILE A 7 -11.85 0.54 -15.32
N THR A 8 -11.87 0.04 -16.54
CA THR A 8 -12.57 -1.20 -16.92
C THR A 8 -11.66 -2.38 -16.60
N ILE A 9 -12.07 -3.24 -15.68
CA ILE A 9 -11.40 -4.52 -15.41
C ILE A 9 -12.28 -5.60 -16.02
N THR A 10 -11.84 -6.21 -17.12
CA THR A 10 -12.53 -7.32 -17.75
C THR A 10 -12.25 -8.62 -16.97
N MET A 11 -13.24 -9.18 -16.34
CA MET A 11 -13.17 -10.51 -15.74
C MET A 11 -13.76 -11.54 -16.68
N SER A 12 -13.05 -12.66 -16.88
CA SER A 12 -13.48 -13.79 -17.71
C SER A 12 -14.70 -14.49 -17.10
N ASN A 13 -15.70 -14.71 -17.94
CA ASN A 13 -17.03 -15.19 -17.62
C ASN A 13 -17.03 -16.73 -17.48
N ASP A 14 -16.74 -17.28 -16.29
CA ASP A 14 -16.84 -18.73 -16.05
C ASP A 14 -17.64 -19.14 -14.79
N PHE A 15 -18.44 -18.29 -14.21
CA PHE A 15 -19.33 -18.68 -13.10
C PHE A 15 -20.67 -17.95 -13.13
N GLU A 16 -21.63 -18.55 -13.82
CA GLU A 16 -23.06 -18.34 -13.59
C GLU A 16 -23.47 -19.21 -12.39
N ASP A 17 -23.59 -18.63 -11.23
CA ASP A 17 -24.63 -18.91 -10.23
C ASP A 17 -24.36 -18.09 -8.94
N GLU A 18 -25.39 -17.35 -8.52
CA GLU A 18 -25.48 -16.57 -7.28
C GLU A 18 -24.83 -15.18 -7.26
N MET A 19 -25.27 -14.25 -8.13
CA MET A 19 -25.18 -12.80 -7.79
C MET A 19 -26.33 -12.00 -8.42
N GLU A 20 -27.17 -11.46 -7.57
CA GLU A 20 -28.36 -10.66 -7.91
C GLU A 20 -28.05 -9.17 -8.23
N PHE A 21 -26.78 -8.82 -8.53
CA PHE A 21 -26.35 -7.45 -8.84
C PHE A 21 -25.32 -7.35 -9.96
N LEU A 22 -25.51 -8.13 -11.02
CA LEU A 22 -24.74 -7.94 -12.24
C LEU A 22 -25.63 -7.35 -13.33
N ASN A 23 -25.15 -6.29 -13.99
CA ASN A 23 -25.73 -5.84 -15.24
C ASN A 23 -25.53 -6.94 -16.28
N GLU A 24 -26.45 -7.03 -17.24
CA GLU A 24 -26.50 -8.09 -18.26
C GLU A 24 -25.24 -8.22 -19.17
N GLU A 25 -24.17 -7.46 -18.94
CA GLU A 25 -22.95 -7.44 -19.76
C GLU A 25 -21.67 -7.86 -19.02
N GLY A 26 -21.74 -8.30 -17.76
CA GLY A 26 -20.56 -8.83 -17.04
C GLY A 26 -19.41 -7.85 -16.81
N GLU A 27 -19.60 -6.57 -17.03
CA GLU A 27 -18.63 -5.53 -16.76
C GLU A 27 -18.94 -4.85 -15.41
N VAL A 28 -18.04 -4.97 -14.45
CA VAL A 28 -18.10 -4.20 -13.19
C VAL A 28 -17.37 -2.91 -13.42
N GLU A 29 -18.10 -1.83 -13.65
CA GLU A 29 -17.53 -0.48 -13.59
C GLU A 29 -17.30 -0.11 -12.13
N VAL A 30 -16.05 -0.16 -11.70
CA VAL A 30 -15.63 0.37 -10.40
C VAL A 30 -15.19 1.81 -10.61
N GLU A 31 -16.07 2.73 -10.31
CA GLU A 31 -15.74 4.16 -10.26
C GLU A 31 -14.91 4.42 -9.00
N ILE A 32 -13.60 4.42 -9.12
CA ILE A 32 -12.71 4.85 -8.04
C ILE A 32 -12.56 6.37 -8.18
N GLU A 33 -13.33 7.11 -7.41
CA GLU A 33 -13.02 8.52 -7.16
C GLU A 33 -11.70 8.60 -6.38
N LEU A 34 -10.61 8.70 -7.09
CA LEU A 34 -9.32 9.10 -6.52
C LEU A 34 -9.39 10.60 -6.25
N SER A 35 -10.11 10.97 -5.20
CA SER A 35 -10.00 12.33 -4.68
C SER A 35 -8.56 12.51 -4.22
N PRO A 36 -7.82 13.53 -4.70
CA PRO A 36 -6.61 13.93 -4.02
C PRO A 36 -7.05 14.24 -2.59
N SER A 37 -6.44 13.59 -1.63
CA SER A 37 -6.68 13.89 -0.22
C SER A 37 -6.21 15.32 0.06
N SER A 38 -7.01 16.29 -0.43
CA SER A 38 -6.99 17.61 0.15
C SER A 38 -7.41 17.44 1.60
N ASP A 39 -6.57 17.76 2.52
CA ASP A 39 -6.66 18.02 3.95
C ASP A 39 -8.09 18.07 4.58
N LEU A 40 -8.98 17.19 4.17
CA LEU A 40 -10.15 16.77 4.90
C LEU A 40 -9.72 15.61 5.81
N ALA A 41 -8.63 15.84 6.57
CA ALA A 41 -8.45 15.10 7.80
C ALA A 41 -9.75 15.31 8.58
N LEU A 42 -10.57 14.27 8.63
CA LEU A 42 -11.66 14.22 9.58
C LEU A 42 -11.07 14.70 10.91
N PRO A 43 -11.66 15.69 11.59
CA PRO A 43 -11.13 16.13 12.87
C PRO A 43 -10.86 14.88 13.70
N SER A 44 -9.68 14.79 14.30
CA SER A 44 -9.27 13.61 15.09
C SER A 44 -10.28 13.22 16.17
N ASP A 45 -11.18 14.12 16.49
CA ASP A 45 -12.29 13.94 17.43
C ASP A 45 -13.45 13.11 16.87
N SER A 46 -13.53 12.89 15.55
CA SER A 46 -14.59 12.09 14.91
C SER A 46 -14.16 10.65 14.62
N LEU A 47 -12.88 10.32 14.76
CA LEU A 47 -12.38 8.97 14.51
C LEU A 47 -12.65 8.05 15.72
N PRO A 48 -13.05 6.77 15.49
CA PRO A 48 -13.35 5.85 16.57
C PRO A 48 -12.09 5.49 17.34
N LYS A 49 -12.16 5.54 18.67
CA LYS A 49 -11.03 5.15 19.54
C LYS A 49 -10.87 3.63 19.66
N GLN A 50 -11.94 2.89 19.41
CA GLN A 50 -11.93 1.43 19.46
C GLN A 50 -12.05 0.86 18.07
N ILE A 51 -11.08 0.03 17.69
CA ILE A 51 -10.91 -0.45 16.32
C ILE A 51 -10.75 -1.97 16.35
N TYR A 52 -11.35 -2.65 15.36
CA TYR A 52 -11.05 -4.05 15.06
C TYR A 52 -9.74 -4.13 14.27
N LEU A 53 -8.90 -5.15 14.57
CA LEU A 53 -7.62 -5.37 13.92
C LEU A 53 -7.66 -6.51 12.91
N LEU A 54 -6.90 -6.32 11.83
CA LEU A 54 -6.49 -7.37 10.92
C LEU A 54 -4.94 -7.39 10.87
N PRO A 55 -4.31 -8.56 11.07
CA PRO A 55 -2.86 -8.67 11.06
C PRO A 55 -2.31 -8.59 9.64
N LEU A 56 -1.13 -8.00 9.52
CA LEU A 56 -0.30 -8.03 8.32
C LEU A 56 1.00 -8.76 8.63
N SER A 57 1.41 -9.70 7.79
CA SER A 57 2.63 -10.49 7.97
C SER A 57 3.77 -10.11 7.03
N GLU A 58 3.47 -9.53 5.88
CA GLU A 58 4.46 -9.32 4.84
C GLU A 58 4.96 -7.88 4.75
N ARG A 59 4.08 -6.90 4.86
CA ARG A 59 4.41 -5.48 4.72
C ARG A 59 3.48 -4.60 5.54
N PRO A 60 3.99 -3.53 6.16
CA PRO A 60 3.14 -2.55 6.81
C PRO A 60 2.32 -1.77 5.76
N PHE A 61 1.14 -1.36 6.14
CA PHE A 61 0.26 -0.52 5.34
C PHE A 61 0.50 0.95 5.70
N PHE A 62 0.66 1.81 4.68
CA PHE A 62 0.92 3.23 4.91
C PHE A 62 -0.34 4.08 4.77
N PRO A 63 -0.46 5.20 5.48
CA PRO A 63 -1.45 6.23 5.16
C PRO A 63 -1.30 6.72 3.71
N ALA A 64 -2.37 7.26 3.14
CA ALA A 64 -2.45 7.68 1.73
C ALA A 64 -2.22 6.55 0.69
N GLN A 65 -2.21 5.31 1.13
CA GLN A 65 -2.17 4.13 0.28
C GLN A 65 -3.60 3.62 0.08
N THR A 66 -3.96 3.31 -1.17
CA THR A 66 -5.23 2.65 -1.49
C THR A 66 -4.92 1.45 -2.36
N GLN A 67 -5.19 0.26 -1.85
CA GLN A 67 -4.92 -0.98 -2.59
C GLN A 67 -5.83 -2.13 -2.13
N PRO A 68 -6.07 -3.11 -3.01
CA PRO A 68 -6.76 -4.33 -2.62
C PRO A 68 -5.90 -5.15 -1.65
N LEU A 69 -6.54 -5.67 -0.60
CA LEU A 69 -5.96 -6.63 0.33
C LEU A 69 -6.71 -7.96 0.20
N LEU A 70 -5.95 -9.03 0.17
CA LEU A 70 -6.44 -10.40 0.12
C LEU A 70 -5.97 -11.14 1.37
N MET A 71 -6.90 -11.81 2.07
CA MET A 71 -6.57 -12.60 3.25
C MET A 71 -7.43 -13.85 3.33
N ASN A 72 -7.00 -14.80 4.14
CA ASN A 72 -7.79 -16.01 4.36
C ASN A 72 -9.13 -15.67 5.02
N GLY A 73 -10.21 -16.30 4.55
CA GLY A 73 -11.55 -16.05 5.10
C GLY A 73 -11.68 -16.50 6.54
N GLN A 74 -11.11 -17.64 6.87
CA GLN A 74 -11.00 -18.09 8.26
C GLN A 74 -9.61 -17.72 8.80
N PRO A 75 -9.50 -17.08 9.95
CA PRO A 75 -10.55 -16.75 10.94
C PRO A 75 -11.16 -15.33 10.81
N TRP A 76 -10.84 -14.57 9.77
CA TRP A 76 -11.09 -13.11 9.71
C TRP A 76 -12.48 -12.70 9.26
N MET A 77 -13.31 -13.66 8.81
CA MET A 77 -14.67 -13.37 8.33
C MET A 77 -15.53 -12.65 9.38
N ASP A 78 -15.46 -13.10 10.62
CA ASP A 78 -16.26 -12.47 11.70
C ASP A 78 -15.74 -11.05 12.02
N THR A 79 -14.44 -10.83 11.92
CA THR A 79 -13.85 -9.50 12.07
C THR A 79 -14.34 -8.55 10.96
N VAL A 80 -14.29 -8.99 9.71
CA VAL A 80 -14.75 -8.18 8.57
C VAL A 80 -16.24 -7.88 8.66
N ARG A 81 -17.06 -8.85 9.07
CA ARG A 81 -18.51 -8.63 9.30
C ARG A 81 -18.74 -7.56 10.37
N LYS A 82 -18.05 -7.66 11.52
CA LYS A 82 -18.16 -6.66 12.59
C LYS A 82 -17.68 -5.27 12.19
N ILE A 83 -16.67 -5.17 11.31
CA ILE A 83 -16.25 -3.90 10.73
C ILE A 83 -17.37 -3.35 9.83
N GLY A 84 -17.98 -4.20 9.00
CA GLY A 84 -19.11 -3.84 8.14
C GLY A 84 -20.34 -3.33 8.91
N ASP A 85 -20.54 -3.79 10.14
CA ASP A 85 -21.62 -3.34 11.02
C ASP A 85 -21.33 -1.96 11.67
N THR A 86 -20.14 -1.38 11.47
CA THR A 86 -19.79 -0.05 11.98
C THR A 86 -20.07 1.04 10.94
N ASP A 87 -20.49 2.23 11.37
CA ASP A 87 -20.82 3.35 10.46
C ASP A 87 -19.63 3.83 9.59
N GLN A 88 -18.42 3.65 10.08
CA GLN A 88 -17.22 4.21 9.43
C GLN A 88 -16.37 3.18 8.71
N HIS A 89 -16.66 1.88 8.86
CA HIS A 89 -15.92 0.75 8.26
C HIS A 89 -14.41 0.80 8.49
N MET A 90 -14.00 1.26 9.68
CA MET A 90 -12.58 1.44 10.00
C MET A 90 -11.98 0.14 10.52
N VAL A 91 -10.75 -0.14 10.06
CA VAL A 91 -9.94 -1.30 10.43
C VAL A 91 -8.53 -0.87 10.80
N GLY A 92 -7.96 -1.47 11.82
CA GLY A 92 -6.55 -1.34 12.15
C GLY A 92 -5.73 -2.39 11.41
N LEU A 93 -4.78 -1.96 10.60
CA LEU A 93 -3.83 -2.80 9.88
C LEU A 93 -2.47 -2.70 10.58
N PHE A 94 -2.13 -3.75 11.32
CA PHE A 94 -0.92 -3.81 12.14
C PHE A 94 -0.08 -5.01 11.76
N MET A 95 1.23 -4.81 11.67
CA MET A 95 2.17 -5.91 11.44
C MET A 95 2.21 -6.85 12.64
N THR A 96 2.40 -8.13 12.35
CA THR A 96 2.73 -9.14 13.36
C THR A 96 4.14 -9.66 13.13
N GLN A 97 4.82 -9.98 14.22
CA GLN A 97 6.05 -10.75 14.18
C GLN A 97 5.73 -12.22 13.85
N PRO A 98 6.68 -12.98 13.31
CA PRO A 98 6.50 -14.42 13.12
C PRO A 98 6.13 -15.10 14.44
N HIS A 99 5.06 -15.89 14.45
CA HIS A 99 4.56 -16.62 15.61
C HIS A 99 4.23 -18.07 15.22
N GLU A 100 4.32 -19.00 16.18
CA GLU A 100 4.06 -20.42 15.97
C GLU A 100 2.58 -20.80 16.18
N SER A 101 1.83 -19.96 16.88
CA SER A 101 0.43 -20.17 17.20
C SER A 101 -0.47 -19.89 15.99
N GLU A 102 -1.66 -20.48 15.96
CA GLU A 102 -2.68 -20.23 14.93
C GLU A 102 -3.07 -18.72 14.84
N PHE A 103 -3.04 -18.04 16.00
CA PHE A 103 -3.35 -16.62 16.13
C PHE A 103 -2.23 -15.89 16.86
N ALA A 104 -1.90 -14.71 16.37
CA ALA A 104 -0.93 -13.83 17.00
C ALA A 104 -1.43 -13.41 18.39
N ALA A 105 -0.55 -13.47 19.39
CA ALA A 105 -0.82 -12.90 20.71
C ALA A 105 -0.63 -11.38 20.68
N PRO A 106 -1.15 -10.62 21.65
CA PRO A 106 -0.94 -9.18 21.76
C PRO A 106 0.53 -8.75 21.62
N ASP A 107 1.44 -9.50 22.20
CA ASP A 107 2.89 -9.22 22.18
C ASP A 107 3.56 -9.46 20.80
N ASP A 108 2.88 -10.20 19.93
CA ASP A 108 3.36 -10.41 18.54
C ASP A 108 3.07 -9.22 17.63
N TYR A 109 2.17 -8.33 18.04
CA TYR A 109 1.83 -7.15 17.25
C TYR A 109 2.82 -5.99 17.48
N VAL A 110 3.14 -5.28 16.41
CA VAL A 110 3.84 -4.00 16.54
C VAL A 110 2.92 -2.93 17.14
N GLU A 111 3.47 -2.00 17.90
CA GLU A 111 2.68 -0.97 18.57
C GLU A 111 2.02 0.04 17.60
N ILE A 112 2.67 0.33 16.48
CA ILE A 112 2.23 1.36 15.52
C ILE A 112 1.84 0.71 14.21
N GLY A 113 0.63 1.02 13.77
CA GLY A 113 0.08 0.60 12.49
C GLY A 113 -0.70 1.72 11.82
N THR A 114 -1.47 1.35 10.82
CA THR A 114 -2.32 2.27 10.07
C THR A 114 -3.79 1.93 10.26
N ILE A 115 -4.58 2.94 10.59
CA ILE A 115 -6.03 2.85 10.51
C ILE A 115 -6.44 3.11 9.07
N ALA A 116 -7.17 2.17 8.51
CA ALA A 116 -7.65 2.22 7.13
C ALA A 116 -9.18 2.15 7.10
N ARG A 117 -9.76 2.66 6.02
CA ARG A 117 -11.16 2.43 5.71
C ARG A 117 -11.26 1.21 4.79
N MET A 118 -12.18 0.33 5.11
CA MET A 118 -12.49 -0.86 4.32
C MET A 118 -13.61 -0.55 3.34
N HIS A 119 -13.36 -0.80 2.05
CA HIS A 119 -14.34 -0.65 0.99
C HIS A 119 -14.59 -2.00 0.31
N HIS A 120 -15.83 -2.25 -0.06
CA HIS A 120 -16.26 -3.39 -0.89
C HIS A 120 -15.69 -4.75 -0.44
N PRO A 121 -15.92 -5.19 0.81
CA PRO A 121 -15.49 -6.52 1.24
C PRO A 121 -16.27 -7.59 0.49
N MET A 122 -15.53 -8.50 -0.16
CA MET A 122 -16.08 -9.63 -0.91
C MET A 122 -15.46 -10.93 -0.42
N LYS A 123 -16.26 -12.00 -0.44
CA LYS A 123 -15.78 -13.35 -0.18
C LYS A 123 -15.67 -14.11 -1.50
N GLN A 124 -14.50 -14.64 -1.79
CA GLN A 124 -14.25 -15.48 -2.96
C GLN A 124 -13.37 -16.66 -2.58
N GLU A 125 -13.79 -17.86 -2.91
CA GLU A 125 -13.03 -19.12 -2.71
C GLU A 125 -12.42 -19.30 -1.30
N GLY A 126 -13.18 -18.95 -0.26
CA GLY A 126 -12.69 -19.03 1.12
C GLY A 126 -11.73 -17.91 1.54
N LYS A 127 -11.44 -16.96 0.65
CA LYS A 127 -10.66 -15.75 0.93
C LYS A 127 -11.58 -14.54 1.06
N ILE A 128 -11.07 -13.49 1.70
CA ILE A 128 -11.71 -12.18 1.77
C ILE A 128 -10.85 -11.21 1.01
N GLN A 129 -11.47 -10.46 0.10
CA GLN A 129 -10.85 -9.36 -0.61
C GLN A 129 -11.59 -8.07 -0.29
N PHE A 130 -10.88 -6.99 -0.06
CA PHE A 130 -11.43 -5.65 0.12
C PHE A 130 -10.41 -4.59 -0.31
N ILE A 131 -10.88 -3.39 -0.60
CA ILE A 131 -10.00 -2.25 -0.85
C ILE A 131 -9.76 -1.56 0.49
N ALA A 132 -8.50 -1.41 0.87
CA ALA A 132 -8.08 -0.66 2.04
C ALA A 132 -7.58 0.72 1.63
N GLU A 133 -8.14 1.77 2.24
CA GLU A 133 -7.70 3.15 2.10
C GLU A 133 -7.06 3.60 3.42
N GLY A 134 -5.75 3.83 3.41
CA GLY A 134 -4.99 4.22 4.59
C GLY A 134 -5.28 5.65 5.00
N MET A 135 -5.75 5.82 6.23
CA MET A 135 -6.17 7.13 6.75
C MET A 135 -5.11 7.76 7.64
N GLN A 136 -4.73 7.10 8.73
CA GLN A 136 -3.86 7.69 9.73
C GLN A 136 -3.08 6.64 10.52
N ARG A 137 -1.89 7.01 10.97
CA ARG A 137 -1.10 6.21 11.92
C ARG A 137 -1.76 6.19 13.27
N ALA A 138 -1.74 5.03 13.92
CA ALA A 138 -2.22 4.88 15.27
C ALA A 138 -1.32 3.95 16.09
N ARG A 139 -1.34 4.14 17.40
CA ARG A 139 -0.69 3.28 18.38
C ARG A 139 -1.74 2.50 19.15
N ILE A 140 -1.50 1.22 19.40
CA ILE A 140 -2.30 0.43 20.31
C ILE A 140 -2.01 0.90 21.74
N VAL A 141 -3.06 1.30 22.46
CA VAL A 141 -2.96 1.73 23.87
C VAL A 141 -3.38 0.59 24.79
N ARG A 142 -4.43 -0.14 24.42
CA ARG A 142 -4.99 -1.21 25.25
C ARG A 142 -5.73 -2.23 24.40
N TRP A 143 -5.54 -3.51 24.72
CA TRP A 143 -6.32 -4.60 24.16
C TRP A 143 -7.67 -4.71 24.88
N ILE A 144 -8.75 -4.82 24.11
CA ILE A 144 -10.11 -5.07 24.58
C ILE A 144 -10.46 -6.53 24.37
N SER A 145 -10.04 -7.11 23.22
CA SER A 145 -10.13 -8.53 22.93
C SER A 145 -8.77 -9.01 22.42
N GLU A 146 -8.20 -10.00 23.09
CA GLU A 146 -6.89 -10.60 22.81
C GLU A 146 -6.98 -11.82 21.87
N THR A 147 -8.18 -12.15 21.44
CA THR A 147 -8.46 -13.23 20.48
C THR A 147 -9.34 -12.69 19.36
N PRO A 148 -9.31 -13.32 18.18
CA PRO A 148 -10.17 -12.89 17.05
C PRO A 148 -11.67 -12.97 17.42
N PRO A 149 -12.46 -11.95 17.07
CA PRO A 149 -12.10 -10.68 16.44
C PRO A 149 -11.35 -9.75 17.40
N TYR A 150 -10.07 -9.47 17.08
CA TYR A 150 -9.26 -8.56 17.88
C TYR A 150 -9.88 -7.17 17.92
N ARG A 151 -9.88 -6.57 19.11
CA ARG A 151 -10.37 -5.21 19.32
C ARG A 151 -9.43 -4.47 20.26
N VAL A 152 -9.04 -3.27 19.87
CA VAL A 152 -8.11 -2.45 20.63
C VAL A 152 -8.62 -1.03 20.79
N GLU A 153 -8.11 -0.35 21.82
CA GLU A 153 -8.18 1.09 21.95
C GLU A 153 -6.90 1.68 21.37
N VAL A 154 -7.03 2.71 20.52
CA VAL A 154 -5.93 3.33 19.80
C VAL A 154 -5.78 4.80 20.11
N GLU A 155 -4.56 5.29 20.00
CA GLU A 155 -4.20 6.70 19.98
C GLU A 155 -3.79 7.08 18.56
N TYR A 156 -4.42 8.10 17.98
CA TYR A 156 -4.06 8.62 16.66
C TYR A 156 -2.83 9.50 16.75
N LEU A 157 -1.81 9.15 15.98
CA LEU A 157 -0.51 9.80 16.04
C LEU A 157 -0.46 11.02 15.12
N LYS A 158 -0.08 12.16 15.69
CA LYS A 158 0.16 13.39 14.96
C LYS A 158 1.57 13.42 14.40
N GLN A 159 1.69 13.81 13.16
CA GLN A 159 2.98 13.97 12.51
C GLN A 159 3.64 15.27 12.97
N THR A 160 4.95 15.25 13.09
CA THR A 160 5.73 16.44 13.38
C THR A 160 6.52 16.87 12.14
N SER A 161 6.48 18.16 11.84
CA SER A 161 7.20 18.76 10.72
C SER A 161 8.16 19.84 11.21
N PRO A 162 9.18 19.46 11.99
CA PRO A 162 10.20 20.42 12.41
C PRO A 162 11.15 20.70 11.25
N GLY A 163 11.43 21.96 10.99
CA GLY A 163 12.44 22.36 10.02
C GLY A 163 11.96 23.43 9.03
N LYS A 164 12.88 23.82 8.16
CA LYS A 164 12.59 24.81 7.12
C LYS A 164 11.79 24.19 6.00
N LYS A 165 10.72 24.83 5.55
CA LYS A 165 9.91 24.40 4.38
C LYS A 165 10.76 24.16 3.14
N SER A 166 11.85 24.90 2.95
CA SER A 166 12.80 24.73 1.84
C SER A 166 13.51 23.36 1.85
N GLU A 167 13.90 22.87 3.02
CA GLU A 167 14.54 21.55 3.15
C GLU A 167 13.54 20.42 2.83
N THR A 168 12.33 20.52 3.38
CA THR A 168 11.27 19.53 3.10
C THR A 168 10.95 19.49 1.61
N LYS A 169 10.87 20.66 0.96
CA LYS A 169 10.65 20.73 -0.50
C LYS A 169 11.80 20.12 -1.28
N ALA A 170 13.05 20.32 -0.86
CA ALA A 170 14.22 19.74 -1.51
C ALA A 170 14.21 18.19 -1.41
N TYR A 171 13.85 17.63 -0.25
CA TYR A 171 13.67 16.19 -0.10
C TYR A 171 12.53 15.65 -0.95
N ALA A 172 11.39 16.35 -1.00
CA ALA A 172 10.26 15.96 -1.83
C ALA A 172 10.66 15.89 -3.32
N MET A 173 11.37 16.91 -3.82
CA MET A 173 11.88 16.92 -5.19
C MET A 173 12.88 15.78 -5.43
N ALA A 174 13.75 15.48 -4.47
CA ALA A 174 14.70 14.36 -4.60
C ALA A 174 13.96 13.01 -4.66
N ILE A 175 12.93 12.79 -3.85
CA ILE A 175 12.09 11.58 -3.90
C ILE A 175 11.40 11.47 -5.26
N ILE A 176 10.74 12.52 -5.74
CA ILE A 176 10.06 12.55 -7.03
C ILE A 176 11.03 12.21 -8.17
N ASN A 177 12.21 12.83 -8.18
CA ASN A 177 13.21 12.59 -9.24
C ASN A 177 13.73 11.15 -9.18
N THR A 178 13.98 10.59 -8.00
CA THR A 178 14.42 9.20 -7.85
C THR A 178 13.35 8.22 -8.33
N LEU A 179 12.08 8.48 -8.03
CA LEU A 179 10.97 7.66 -8.52
C LEU A 179 10.84 7.76 -10.06
N ARG A 180 10.99 8.95 -10.65
CA ARG A 180 10.98 9.12 -12.10
C ARG A 180 12.09 8.34 -12.81
N GLU A 181 13.25 8.19 -12.17
CA GLU A 181 14.33 7.34 -12.69
C GLU A 181 14.05 5.85 -12.49
N LEU A 182 13.43 5.47 -11.37
CA LEU A 182 13.19 4.07 -10.99
C LEU A 182 12.05 3.44 -11.81
N ILE A 183 10.97 4.17 -12.04
CA ILE A 183 9.76 3.66 -12.73
C ILE A 183 10.08 3.03 -14.09
N PRO A 184 10.85 3.66 -14.99
CA PRO A 184 11.14 3.07 -16.31
C PRO A 184 11.99 1.80 -16.24
N LEU A 185 12.76 1.61 -15.16
CA LEU A 185 13.65 0.46 -14.99
C LEU A 185 12.93 -0.77 -14.44
N ASN A 186 11.76 -0.58 -13.85
CA ASN A 186 10.98 -1.66 -13.27
C ASN A 186 9.78 -2.00 -14.16
N PRO A 187 9.74 -3.18 -14.80
CA PRO A 187 8.65 -3.57 -15.70
C PRO A 187 7.31 -3.76 -14.99
N LEU A 188 7.30 -3.86 -13.65
CA LEU A 188 6.08 -3.96 -12.85
C LEU A 188 5.39 -2.60 -12.66
N TYR A 189 6.06 -1.50 -12.94
CA TYR A 189 5.51 -0.16 -12.84
C TYR A 189 4.97 0.28 -14.19
N GLY A 190 3.64 0.23 -14.36
CA GLY A 190 2.97 0.70 -15.56
C GLY A 190 3.02 2.23 -15.74
N GLU A 191 2.56 2.72 -16.89
CA GLU A 191 2.46 4.16 -17.16
C GLU A 191 1.53 4.89 -16.17
N GLU A 192 0.55 4.18 -15.61
CA GLU A 192 -0.38 4.69 -14.59
C GLU A 192 0.36 5.26 -13.37
N LEU A 193 1.47 4.62 -12.97
CA LEU A 193 2.27 5.09 -11.84
C LEU A 193 2.95 6.44 -12.14
N ARG A 194 3.31 6.71 -13.39
CA ARG A 194 3.85 8.02 -13.83
C ARG A 194 2.80 9.12 -13.67
N PHE A 195 1.58 8.84 -14.15
CA PHE A 195 0.47 9.79 -13.99
C PHE A 195 0.12 10.02 -12.52
N PHE A 196 0.22 8.98 -11.71
CA PHE A 196 -0.03 9.10 -10.28
C PHE A 196 1.03 9.96 -9.60
N LEU A 197 2.31 9.77 -9.96
CA LEU A 197 3.42 10.55 -9.42
C LEU A 197 3.31 12.05 -9.76
N ASP A 198 2.81 12.39 -10.93
CA ASP A 198 2.63 13.78 -11.35
C ASP A 198 1.51 14.52 -10.58
N ARG A 199 0.67 13.80 -9.86
CA ARG A 199 -0.36 14.36 -8.97
C ARG A 199 0.20 14.79 -7.61
N PHE A 200 1.32 14.21 -7.16
CA PHE A 200 1.91 14.60 -5.89
C PHE A 200 2.52 15.99 -5.97
N SER A 201 2.05 16.84 -5.07
CA SER A 201 2.64 18.16 -4.87
C SER A 201 3.83 18.05 -3.90
N PRO A 202 4.95 18.74 -4.19
CA PRO A 202 6.02 18.91 -3.19
C PRO A 202 5.56 19.58 -1.88
N ASN A 203 4.33 20.08 -1.86
CA ASN A 203 3.72 20.71 -0.69
C ASN A 203 3.02 19.69 0.23
N GLU A 204 2.85 18.43 -0.22
CA GLU A 204 2.28 17.33 0.55
C GLU A 204 3.33 16.24 0.86
N PRO A 205 4.37 16.57 1.61
CA PRO A 205 5.54 15.71 1.79
C PRO A 205 5.22 14.40 2.50
N SER A 206 4.18 14.37 3.34
CA SER A 206 3.79 13.16 4.06
C SER A 206 3.21 12.10 3.15
N ALA A 207 2.20 12.46 2.36
CA ALA A 207 1.55 11.54 1.43
C ALA A 207 2.53 11.02 0.37
N LEU A 208 3.35 11.92 -0.20
CA LEU A 208 4.41 11.56 -1.13
C LEU A 208 5.39 10.55 -0.52
N THR A 209 5.81 10.78 0.72
CA THR A 209 6.81 9.92 1.40
C THR A 209 6.23 8.55 1.69
N ASP A 210 4.99 8.47 2.16
CA ASP A 210 4.31 7.23 2.47
C ASP A 210 4.04 6.42 1.19
N PHE A 211 3.62 7.08 0.12
CA PHE A 211 3.49 6.47 -1.19
C PHE A 211 4.83 5.94 -1.71
N ALA A 212 5.88 6.75 -1.64
CA ALA A 212 7.22 6.33 -2.07
C ALA A 212 7.74 5.12 -1.28
N ALA A 213 7.49 5.07 0.04
CA ALA A 213 7.83 3.93 0.88
C ALA A 213 7.13 2.65 0.42
N SER A 214 5.85 2.74 0.05
CA SER A 214 5.07 1.59 -0.40
C SER A 214 5.59 0.96 -1.70
N LEU A 215 6.30 1.72 -2.52
CA LEU A 215 6.89 1.27 -3.78
C LEU A 215 8.28 0.62 -3.61
N THR A 216 8.96 0.82 -2.49
CA THR A 216 10.31 0.27 -2.30
C THR A 216 10.30 -1.24 -2.10
N THR A 217 11.41 -1.90 -2.42
CA THR A 217 11.64 -3.33 -2.16
C THR A 217 12.26 -3.59 -0.78
N ALA A 218 12.19 -2.61 0.11
CA ALA A 218 12.72 -2.69 1.47
C ALA A 218 12.06 -3.80 2.29
N THR A 219 12.77 -4.28 3.31
CA THR A 219 12.26 -5.34 4.20
C THR A 219 11.10 -4.84 5.06
N PRO A 220 10.25 -5.75 5.58
CA PRO A 220 9.16 -5.39 6.48
C PRO A 220 9.62 -4.55 7.67
N GLU A 221 10.78 -4.88 8.25
CA GLU A 221 11.35 -4.18 9.40
C GLU A 221 11.83 -2.77 9.04
N GLU A 222 12.45 -2.60 7.85
CA GLU A 222 12.85 -1.29 7.34
C GLU A 222 11.62 -0.40 7.11
N LEU A 223 10.58 -0.96 6.50
CA LEU A 223 9.32 -0.25 6.25
C LEU A 223 8.56 0.07 7.54
N GLN A 224 8.56 -0.83 8.52
CA GLN A 224 7.95 -0.59 9.81
C GLN A 224 8.63 0.59 10.53
N LYS A 225 9.97 0.69 10.51
CA LYS A 225 10.70 1.84 11.01
C LYS A 225 10.32 3.15 10.33
N VAL A 226 10.07 3.11 9.01
CA VAL A 226 9.56 4.27 8.27
C VAL A 226 8.17 4.66 8.75
N LEU A 227 7.27 3.68 8.95
CA LEU A 227 5.92 3.91 9.45
C LEU A 227 5.93 4.53 10.84
N GLU A 228 6.80 4.09 11.74
CA GLU A 228 6.95 4.57 13.12
C GLU A 228 7.58 5.97 13.20
N THR A 229 8.24 6.42 12.14
CA THR A 229 8.91 7.73 12.12
C THR A 229 7.92 8.86 11.89
N LEU A 230 7.49 9.52 12.98
CA LEU A 230 6.53 10.61 12.94
C LEU A 230 7.13 11.94 12.45
N ASN A 231 8.44 12.11 12.57
CA ASN A 231 9.15 13.27 12.04
C ASN A 231 9.26 13.17 10.51
N ILE A 232 8.52 14.02 9.79
CA ILE A 232 8.43 13.99 8.33
C ILE A 232 9.81 14.08 7.67
N ARG A 233 10.69 14.97 8.12
CA ARG A 233 12.02 15.11 7.53
C ARG A 233 12.87 13.84 7.67
N ARG A 234 12.89 13.24 8.86
CA ARG A 234 13.61 11.97 9.09
C ARG A 234 13.04 10.85 8.25
N ARG A 235 11.71 10.77 8.15
CA ARG A 235 11.02 9.79 7.32
C ARG A 235 11.38 9.95 5.83
N MET A 236 11.40 11.18 5.31
CA MET A 236 11.83 11.46 3.94
C MET A 236 13.28 11.05 3.68
N GLN A 237 14.17 11.28 4.64
CA GLN A 237 15.57 10.84 4.54
C GLN A 237 15.68 9.31 4.45
N GLN A 238 14.95 8.59 5.32
CA GLN A 238 14.93 7.12 5.30
C GLN A 238 14.39 6.59 3.96
N VAL A 239 13.26 7.10 3.49
CA VAL A 239 12.66 6.66 2.23
C VAL A 239 13.56 6.98 1.04
N LEU A 240 14.19 8.16 1.01
CA LEU A 240 15.12 8.50 -0.06
C LEU A 240 16.33 7.56 -0.10
N GLN A 241 16.82 7.11 1.06
CA GLN A 241 17.91 6.11 1.12
C GLN A 241 17.45 4.76 0.55
N LEU A 242 16.24 4.30 0.90
CA LEU A 242 15.67 3.05 0.38
C LEU A 242 15.47 3.13 -1.15
N LEU A 243 14.89 4.23 -1.64
CA LEU A 243 14.70 4.45 -3.08
C LEU A 243 16.02 4.47 -3.85
N LYS A 244 17.07 5.10 -3.32
CA LYS A 244 18.38 5.12 -3.95
C LYS A 244 19.00 3.73 -4.04
N LYS A 245 18.86 2.92 -2.99
CA LYS A 245 19.29 1.52 -2.99
C LYS A 245 18.55 0.73 -4.07
N ASP A 246 17.23 0.88 -4.17
CA ASP A 246 16.43 0.23 -5.21
C ASP A 246 16.83 0.67 -6.61
N LEU A 247 17.10 1.97 -6.80
CA LEU A 247 17.53 2.53 -8.09
C LEU A 247 18.88 1.96 -8.53
N GLU A 248 19.83 1.82 -7.62
CA GLU A 248 21.13 1.20 -7.91
C GLU A 248 20.98 -0.25 -8.35
N VAL A 249 20.14 -1.02 -7.64
CA VAL A 249 19.82 -2.41 -8.00
C VAL A 249 19.12 -2.49 -9.35
N ALA A 250 18.13 -1.65 -9.61
CA ALA A 250 17.41 -1.62 -10.87
C ALA A 250 18.31 -1.28 -12.06
N LYS A 251 19.23 -0.29 -11.90
CA LYS A 251 20.24 0.05 -12.92
C LYS A 251 21.20 -1.12 -13.20
N LEU A 252 21.58 -1.85 -12.17
CA LEU A 252 22.43 -3.04 -12.34
C LEU A 252 21.69 -4.16 -13.06
N GLN A 253 20.44 -4.42 -12.69
CA GLN A 253 19.61 -5.43 -13.34
C GLN A 253 19.37 -5.11 -14.81
N SER A 254 19.14 -3.84 -15.17
CA SER A 254 19.00 -3.41 -16.56
C SER A 254 20.29 -3.71 -17.34
N LYS A 255 21.46 -3.33 -16.83
CA LYS A 255 22.75 -3.62 -17.49
C LYS A 255 22.99 -5.11 -17.68
N ILE A 256 22.60 -5.94 -16.71
CA ILE A 256 22.76 -7.40 -16.83
C ILE A 256 21.83 -7.93 -17.94
N ARG A 257 20.59 -7.43 -18.02
CA ARG A 257 19.63 -7.80 -19.06
C ARG A 257 20.18 -7.47 -20.46
N ASP A 258 20.61 -6.23 -20.65
CA ASP A 258 21.15 -5.75 -21.92
C ASP A 258 22.36 -6.61 -22.36
N ASN A 259 23.27 -6.92 -21.44
CA ASN A 259 24.42 -7.80 -21.72
C ASN A 259 24.04 -9.24 -22.07
N VAL A 260 22.95 -9.77 -21.53
CA VAL A 260 22.46 -11.11 -21.86
C VAL A 260 21.79 -11.11 -23.24
N GLU A 261 20.99 -10.11 -23.55
CA GLU A 261 20.36 -9.94 -24.87
C GLU A 261 21.42 -9.83 -25.97
N ASP A 262 22.44 -8.98 -25.81
CA ASP A 262 23.55 -8.84 -26.76
C ASP A 262 24.28 -10.19 -27.02
N LYS A 263 24.53 -10.96 -25.97
CA LYS A 263 25.17 -12.27 -26.11
C LYS A 263 24.28 -13.31 -26.80
N MET A 264 22.97 -13.26 -26.56
CA MET A 264 22.02 -14.14 -27.24
C MET A 264 21.91 -13.79 -28.74
N ASP A 265 21.87 -12.52 -29.10
CA ASP A 265 21.86 -12.07 -30.49
C ASP A 265 23.14 -12.44 -31.22
N ASP A 266 24.30 -12.31 -30.58
CA ASP A 266 25.57 -12.74 -31.13
C ASP A 266 25.65 -14.26 -31.36
N GLN A 267 25.08 -15.05 -30.44
CA GLN A 267 25.03 -16.50 -30.59
C GLN A 267 24.06 -16.92 -31.72
N GLN A 268 22.90 -16.30 -31.83
CA GLN A 268 21.97 -16.55 -32.93
C GLN A 268 22.59 -16.17 -34.28
N ARG A 269 23.22 -14.99 -34.39
CA ARG A 269 23.96 -14.61 -35.61
C ARG A 269 25.02 -15.61 -36.01
N LYS A 270 25.83 -16.08 -35.06
CA LYS A 270 26.86 -17.11 -35.30
C LYS A 270 26.28 -18.45 -35.73
N PHE A 271 25.07 -18.79 -35.21
CA PHE A 271 24.38 -20.02 -35.61
C PHE A 271 23.89 -19.90 -37.07
N PHE A 272 23.21 -18.81 -37.45
CA PHE A 272 22.76 -18.58 -38.80
C PHE A 272 23.89 -18.52 -39.83
N LEU A 273 25.05 -17.95 -39.47
CA LEU A 273 26.22 -17.89 -40.35
C LEU A 273 26.92 -19.23 -40.53
N LYS A 274 26.67 -20.23 -39.68
CA LYS A 274 27.22 -21.59 -39.81
C LYS A 274 26.34 -22.53 -40.63
N GLU A 275 25.07 -22.21 -40.84
CA GLU A 275 24.13 -23.00 -41.64
C GLU A 275 24.06 -22.54 -43.12
N GLN A 276 24.76 -21.47 -43.51
CA GLN A 276 24.99 -21.07 -44.89
C GLN A 276 26.34 -21.59 -45.38
#